data_90fb2eaa5557677a921be75a6ce26983
#
_entry.id   90fb2eaa5557677a921be75a6ce26983
#
_cell.length_a   1.000
_cell.length_b   1.000
_cell.length_c   1.000
_cell.angle_alpha   90.00
_cell.angle_beta   90.00
_cell.angle_gamma   90.00
#
_symmetry.space_group_name_H-M   'P 1'
#
loop_
_entity.id
_entity.type
_entity.pdbx_description
1 polymer ?
#
loop_
_entity_poly.entity_id
_entity_poly.type
_entity_poly.pdbx_seq_one_letter_code
_entity_poly.pdbx_strand_id
1 'polypeptide(L)'
;CHQAASQKITKVAALSTIAGKTAPTGNFLLKNKWVILTNTGVYNYDLNLHRISVDADLNVKNGEVIRDNHGDFWIYNHTGHVTYILAKNGAKKEFQLIPEDKLGYIDYERYHMVHDSRGIIWISTYGNGLFAYDTTEDKLEHFLANINDQSHISSDFLLYVMEDRAGGIWVSSEYSGLSRISVLNEGTSRIYPESRELFDRSNTIRMLTKMPDGDIWVGTRKGGLYTFDSNLHSKMTNQYFHSNIYAIAEDNRGKMWVGTRGNGLKIGEEWYRNDISNPASLADNNVFSLYKDRKDRMWIGT
;
A
#
# COMPACT_ATOMS: atom_id res chain seq x y z
N CYS A 1 -1.16 -11.22 19.99
CA CYS A 1 -1.96 -12.16 19.15
C CYS A 1 -3.37 -12.27 19.72
N HIS A 2 -4.36 -12.04 18.88
CA HIS A 2 -5.77 -12.15 19.22
C HIS A 2 -6.30 -13.53 18.80
N GLN A 3 -6.75 -14.32 19.75
CA GLN A 3 -7.46 -15.58 19.46
C GLN A 3 -8.97 -15.31 19.34
N ALA A 4 -9.48 -15.36 18.12
CA ALA A 4 -10.87 -15.00 17.79
C ALA A 4 -11.96 -15.77 18.55
N ALA A 5 -11.66 -16.94 19.10
CA ALA A 5 -12.63 -17.78 19.83
C ALA A 5 -12.82 -17.39 21.30
N SER A 6 -11.93 -16.61 21.90
CA SER A 6 -11.96 -16.30 23.34
C SER A 6 -12.02 -14.81 23.68
N GLN A 7 -11.95 -13.93 22.70
CA GLN A 7 -11.80 -12.45 22.89
C GLN A 7 -10.66 -12.08 23.87
N LYS A 8 -9.72 -12.99 24.07
CA LYS A 8 -8.62 -12.79 25.01
C LYS A 8 -7.34 -12.40 24.24
N ILE A 9 -6.78 -11.27 24.59
CA ILE A 9 -5.45 -10.87 24.11
C ILE A 9 -4.42 -11.62 24.94
N THR A 10 -3.57 -12.42 24.27
CA THR A 10 -2.50 -13.17 24.94
C THR A 10 -1.14 -12.59 24.54
N LYS A 11 -0.36 -12.19 25.55
CA LYS A 11 1.01 -11.74 25.35
C LYS A 11 1.93 -12.94 25.13
N VAL A 12 2.68 -12.93 24.01
CA VAL A 12 3.69 -13.95 23.75
C VAL A 12 4.98 -13.53 24.47
N ALA A 13 5.35 -14.22 25.55
CA ALA A 13 6.47 -13.84 26.40
C ALA A 13 7.81 -13.75 25.64
N ALA A 14 8.07 -14.66 24.69
CA ALA A 14 9.29 -14.62 23.87
C ALA A 14 9.40 -13.33 23.04
N LEU A 15 8.28 -12.76 22.56
CA LEU A 15 8.29 -11.52 21.80
C LEU A 15 8.57 -10.29 22.67
N SER A 16 8.33 -10.38 23.98
CA SER A 16 8.65 -9.28 24.90
C SER A 16 10.15 -9.02 25.05
N THR A 17 11.00 -9.96 24.65
CA THR A 17 12.47 -9.77 24.67
C THR A 17 12.94 -8.75 23.65
N ILE A 18 12.20 -8.56 22.55
CA ILE A 18 12.47 -7.56 21.53
C ILE A 18 11.58 -6.33 21.66
N ALA A 19 10.43 -6.45 22.34
CA ALA A 19 9.53 -5.33 22.59
C ALA A 19 10.20 -4.25 23.45
N GLY A 20 10.13 -3.01 23.00
CA GLY A 20 10.80 -1.86 23.64
C GLY A 20 12.24 -1.59 23.17
N LYS A 21 12.84 -2.51 22.41
CA LYS A 21 14.14 -2.30 21.76
C LYS A 21 14.02 -1.98 20.27
N THR A 22 12.92 -2.37 19.66
CA THR A 22 12.68 -2.26 18.23
C THR A 22 11.19 -2.09 17.95
N ALA A 23 10.86 -1.33 16.92
CA ALA A 23 9.51 -1.15 16.43
C ALA A 23 9.22 -2.11 15.26
N PRO A 24 8.13 -2.91 15.30
CA PRO A 24 7.74 -3.75 14.18
C PRO A 24 7.25 -2.89 13.01
N THR A 25 7.68 -3.21 11.80
CA THR A 25 7.29 -2.56 10.55
C THR A 25 6.45 -3.46 9.66
N GLY A 26 6.59 -4.79 9.82
CA GLY A 26 5.80 -5.77 9.09
C GLY A 26 5.94 -7.16 9.68
N ASN A 27 5.09 -8.08 9.26
CA ASN A 27 5.19 -9.47 9.66
C ASN A 27 4.46 -10.40 8.70
N PHE A 28 4.92 -11.65 8.62
CA PHE A 28 4.26 -12.69 7.85
C PHE A 28 4.60 -14.08 8.40
N LEU A 29 3.79 -15.06 8.04
CA LEU A 29 4.00 -16.45 8.40
C LEU A 29 4.63 -17.21 7.23
N LEU A 30 5.86 -17.72 7.43
CA LEU A 30 6.56 -18.57 6.48
C LEU A 30 6.74 -19.97 7.08
N LYS A 31 5.98 -20.95 6.60
CA LYS A 31 5.94 -22.30 7.19
C LYS A 31 5.61 -22.23 8.70
N ASN A 32 6.53 -22.68 9.56
CA ASN A 32 6.38 -22.70 11.02
C ASN A 32 7.03 -21.50 11.71
N LYS A 33 7.48 -20.51 10.96
CA LYS A 33 8.14 -19.33 11.50
C LYS A 33 7.31 -18.09 11.25
N TRP A 34 7.08 -17.33 12.30
CA TRP A 34 6.56 -16.00 12.17
C TRP A 34 7.72 -15.04 11.98
N VAL A 35 7.86 -14.48 10.79
CA VAL A 35 8.89 -13.52 10.42
C VAL A 35 8.40 -12.14 10.80
N ILE A 36 9.21 -11.40 11.57
CA ILE A 36 8.88 -10.08 12.12
C ILE A 36 9.93 -9.10 11.61
N LEU A 37 9.51 -8.17 10.77
CA LEU A 37 10.32 -7.07 10.29
C LEU A 37 10.29 -5.93 11.29
N THR A 38 11.43 -5.31 11.53
CA THR A 38 11.56 -4.21 12.47
C THR A 38 12.48 -3.11 11.95
N ASN A 39 12.53 -1.98 12.66
CA ASN A 39 13.46 -0.90 12.35
C ASN A 39 14.95 -1.25 12.59
N THR A 40 15.24 -2.34 13.29
CA THR A 40 16.62 -2.76 13.60
C THR A 40 17.06 -4.03 12.86
N GLY A 41 16.13 -4.77 12.26
CA GLY A 41 16.41 -6.04 11.57
C GLY A 41 15.22 -6.97 11.55
N VAL A 42 15.46 -8.22 11.18
CA VAL A 42 14.43 -9.25 11.03
C VAL A 42 14.59 -10.31 12.12
N TYR A 43 13.46 -10.71 12.68
CA TYR A 43 13.39 -11.73 13.72
C TYR A 43 12.46 -12.86 13.30
N ASN A 44 12.85 -14.10 13.61
CA ASN A 44 12.02 -15.28 13.41
C ASN A 44 11.51 -15.77 14.76
N TYR A 45 10.19 -15.96 14.88
CA TYR A 45 9.59 -16.67 15.99
C TYR A 45 9.14 -18.05 15.53
N ASP A 46 9.82 -19.09 16.03
CA ASP A 46 9.46 -20.48 15.76
C ASP A 46 8.21 -20.87 16.54
N LEU A 47 7.14 -21.26 15.84
CA LEU A 47 5.85 -21.60 16.44
C LEU A 47 5.87 -22.93 17.22
N ASN A 48 6.78 -23.84 16.89
CA ASN A 48 6.89 -25.13 17.56
C ASN A 48 7.77 -25.05 18.80
N LEU A 49 8.91 -24.36 18.67
CA LEU A 49 9.90 -24.24 19.74
C LEU A 49 9.64 -23.08 20.69
N HIS A 50 8.69 -22.19 20.34
CA HIS A 50 8.40 -20.95 21.06
C HIS A 50 9.62 -20.08 21.33
N ARG A 51 10.56 -20.04 20.36
CA ARG A 51 11.83 -19.31 20.46
C ARG A 51 11.94 -18.25 19.40
N ILE A 52 12.59 -17.14 19.79
CA ILE A 52 12.92 -16.05 18.87
C ILE A 52 14.41 -16.10 18.50
N SER A 53 14.71 -15.82 17.25
CA SER A 53 16.08 -15.69 16.73
C SER A 53 16.17 -14.52 15.77
N VAL A 54 17.36 -13.96 15.59
CA VAL A 54 17.64 -13.00 14.51
C VAL A 54 17.72 -13.75 13.20
N ASP A 55 17.11 -13.21 12.15
CA ASP A 55 17.32 -13.71 10.78
C ASP A 55 18.54 -13.01 10.20
N ALA A 56 19.66 -13.71 10.15
CA ALA A 56 20.90 -13.16 9.61
C ALA A 56 20.89 -13.07 8.07
N ASP A 57 20.05 -13.86 7.41
CA ASP A 57 19.96 -13.93 5.95
C ASP A 57 19.02 -12.88 5.37
N LEU A 58 18.16 -12.30 6.20
CA LEU A 58 17.27 -11.19 5.85
C LEU A 58 17.76 -9.92 6.56
N ASN A 59 18.72 -9.23 5.98
CA ASN A 59 19.25 -7.99 6.57
C ASN A 59 18.45 -6.77 6.11
N VAL A 60 17.17 -6.73 6.44
CA VAL A 60 16.26 -5.63 6.09
C VAL A 60 15.90 -4.85 7.35
N LYS A 61 16.22 -3.55 7.36
CA LYS A 61 15.78 -2.61 8.40
C LYS A 61 14.65 -1.75 7.84
N ASN A 62 13.65 -1.44 8.66
CA ASN A 62 12.45 -0.72 8.25
C ASN A 62 11.75 -1.36 7.05
N GLY A 63 11.78 -2.70 6.98
CA GLY A 63 11.15 -3.43 5.89
C GLY A 63 9.63 -3.45 6.04
N GLU A 64 8.95 -3.31 4.91
CA GLU A 64 7.54 -3.63 4.77
C GLU A 64 7.39 -4.94 3.99
N VAL A 65 6.24 -5.58 4.11
CA VAL A 65 5.96 -6.85 3.44
C VAL A 65 4.58 -6.83 2.80
N ILE A 66 4.52 -7.31 1.58
CA ILE A 66 3.25 -7.65 0.93
C ILE A 66 3.26 -9.14 0.55
N ARG A 67 2.07 -9.69 0.43
CA ARG A 67 1.86 -11.05 -0.06
C ARG A 67 1.16 -10.96 -1.41
N ASP A 68 1.74 -11.60 -2.42
CA ASP A 68 1.16 -11.61 -3.76
C ASP A 68 0.01 -12.63 -3.90
N ASN A 69 -0.59 -12.70 -5.09
CA ASN A 69 -1.71 -13.59 -5.38
C ASN A 69 -1.33 -15.08 -5.38
N HIS A 70 -0.04 -15.41 -5.57
CA HIS A 70 0.49 -16.77 -5.47
C HIS A 70 0.79 -17.17 -4.02
N GLY A 71 0.74 -16.20 -3.11
CA GLY A 71 1.02 -16.38 -1.69
C GLY A 71 2.48 -16.20 -1.32
N ASP A 72 3.31 -15.74 -2.25
CA ASP A 72 4.72 -15.42 -2.04
C ASP A 72 4.87 -14.04 -1.39
N PHE A 73 6.06 -13.75 -0.84
CA PHE A 73 6.30 -12.56 -0.05
C PHE A 73 7.30 -11.64 -0.73
N TRP A 74 6.98 -10.35 -0.72
CA TRP A 74 7.82 -9.27 -1.21
C TRP A 74 8.15 -8.36 -0.05
N ILE A 75 9.43 -8.29 0.30
CA ILE A 75 9.94 -7.42 1.37
C ILE A 75 10.69 -6.28 0.71
N TYR A 76 10.41 -5.07 1.11
CA TYR A 76 11.04 -3.86 0.58
C TYR A 76 11.32 -2.86 1.70
N ASN A 77 12.21 -1.92 1.46
CA ASN A 77 12.56 -0.85 2.37
C ASN A 77 12.82 0.46 1.61
N HIS A 78 13.02 1.53 2.35
CA HIS A 78 13.26 2.87 1.79
C HIS A 78 14.60 3.02 1.03
N THR A 79 15.46 2.02 1.03
CA THR A 79 16.72 2.03 0.26
C THR A 79 16.57 1.45 -1.14
N GLY A 80 15.34 1.13 -1.55
CA GLY A 80 15.08 0.53 -2.86
C GLY A 80 15.47 -0.92 -2.99
N HIS A 81 15.86 -1.56 -1.89
CA HIS A 81 16.13 -2.99 -1.87
C HIS A 81 14.84 -3.77 -1.72
N VAL A 82 14.63 -4.73 -2.62
CA VAL A 82 13.46 -5.61 -2.63
C VAL A 82 13.91 -7.06 -2.58
N THR A 83 13.36 -7.83 -1.64
CA THR A 83 13.57 -9.27 -1.52
C THR A 83 12.28 -10.00 -1.81
N TYR A 84 12.27 -10.82 -2.84
CA TYR A 84 11.19 -11.75 -3.18
C TYR A 84 11.46 -13.10 -2.53
N ILE A 85 10.47 -13.67 -1.84
CA ILE A 85 10.56 -14.94 -1.13
C ILE A 85 9.44 -15.87 -1.58
N LEU A 86 9.82 -16.99 -2.18
CA LEU A 86 8.90 -18.06 -2.56
C LEU A 86 8.38 -18.79 -1.31
N ALA A 87 7.08 -18.72 -1.04
CA ALA A 87 6.47 -19.33 0.15
C ALA A 87 6.66 -20.84 0.21
N LYS A 88 6.70 -21.51 -0.95
CA LYS A 88 6.82 -22.97 -1.08
C LYS A 88 8.11 -23.52 -0.46
N ASN A 89 9.25 -22.89 -0.72
CA ASN A 89 10.56 -23.40 -0.34
C ASN A 89 11.43 -22.40 0.44
N GLY A 90 11.06 -21.11 0.45
CA GLY A 90 11.81 -20.03 1.07
C GLY A 90 12.99 -19.53 0.21
N ALA A 91 13.03 -19.91 -1.08
CA ALA A 91 14.03 -19.37 -2.00
C ALA A 91 13.86 -17.85 -2.13
N LYS A 92 14.98 -17.14 -2.23
CA LYS A 92 15.00 -15.67 -2.25
C LYS A 92 15.59 -15.17 -3.56
N LYS A 93 15.08 -14.01 -4.00
CA LYS A 93 15.65 -13.20 -5.08
C LYS A 93 15.68 -11.76 -4.64
N GLU A 94 16.75 -11.04 -4.93
CA GLU A 94 16.98 -9.68 -4.49
C GLU A 94 17.09 -8.74 -5.68
N PHE A 95 16.56 -7.54 -5.53
CA PHE A 95 16.60 -6.47 -6.52
C PHE A 95 17.00 -5.16 -5.83
N GLN A 96 17.82 -4.35 -6.50
CA GLN A 96 18.10 -2.96 -6.14
C GLN A 96 17.38 -2.07 -7.16
N LEU A 97 16.21 -1.55 -6.80
CA LEU A 97 15.37 -0.75 -7.70
C LEU A 97 15.79 0.72 -7.78
N ILE A 98 16.43 1.23 -6.72
CA ILE A 98 16.86 2.62 -6.65
C ILE A 98 18.38 2.64 -6.59
N PRO A 99 19.05 3.29 -7.55
CA PRO A 99 20.49 3.48 -7.53
C PRO A 99 20.96 4.17 -6.24
N GLU A 100 22.10 3.78 -5.69
CA GLU A 100 22.62 4.31 -4.43
C GLU A 100 22.84 5.84 -4.46
N ASP A 101 23.18 6.40 -5.61
CA ASP A 101 23.36 7.83 -5.82
C ASP A 101 22.04 8.63 -5.76
N LYS A 102 20.89 7.97 -5.87
CA LYS A 102 19.56 8.57 -5.78
C LYS A 102 18.89 8.42 -4.41
N LEU A 103 19.46 7.64 -3.50
CA LEU A 103 18.84 7.33 -2.19
C LEU A 103 18.59 8.55 -1.30
N GLY A 104 19.36 9.63 -1.43
CA GLY A 104 19.21 10.86 -0.64
C GLY A 104 17.95 11.69 -0.94
N TYR A 105 17.24 11.38 -2.00
CA TYR A 105 16.02 12.10 -2.43
C TYR A 105 14.71 11.41 -2.04
N ILE A 106 14.78 10.25 -1.36
CA ILE A 106 13.67 9.30 -1.24
C ILE A 106 13.27 9.07 0.23
N ASP A 107 13.31 10.08 1.05
CA ASP A 107 13.29 9.90 2.51
C ASP A 107 11.91 9.67 3.13
N TYR A 108 10.78 9.72 2.39
CA TYR A 108 9.48 9.83 3.07
C TYR A 108 8.33 9.00 2.54
N GLU A 109 8.44 8.33 1.37
CA GLU A 109 7.27 7.71 0.79
C GLU A 109 7.45 6.21 0.55
N ARG A 110 6.35 5.51 0.68
CA ARG A 110 6.29 4.06 0.63
C ARG A 110 6.32 3.58 -0.81
N TYR A 111 7.05 2.50 -1.05
CA TYR A 111 6.81 1.70 -2.24
C TYR A 111 5.44 1.07 -2.14
N HIS A 112 4.77 0.96 -3.26
CA HIS A 112 3.55 0.16 -3.33
C HIS A 112 3.71 -0.89 -4.42
N MET A 113 3.24 -2.10 -4.13
CA MET A 113 3.36 -3.23 -5.04
C MET A 113 2.01 -3.87 -5.29
N VAL A 114 1.81 -4.37 -6.50
CA VAL A 114 0.67 -5.20 -6.86
C VAL A 114 1.09 -6.32 -7.78
N HIS A 115 0.59 -7.52 -7.53
CA HIS A 115 0.67 -8.64 -8.44
C HIS A 115 -0.59 -8.63 -9.31
N ASP A 116 -0.43 -8.43 -10.59
CA ASP A 116 -1.56 -8.37 -11.51
C ASP A 116 -2.05 -9.76 -11.94
N SER A 117 -3.16 -9.80 -12.65
CA SER A 117 -3.80 -11.04 -13.11
C SER A 117 -2.99 -11.82 -14.15
N ARG A 118 -1.96 -11.20 -14.75
CA ARG A 118 -1.05 -11.79 -15.75
C ARG A 118 0.21 -12.39 -15.15
N GLY A 119 0.46 -12.15 -13.85
CA GLY A 119 1.67 -12.60 -13.18
C GLY A 119 2.79 -11.57 -13.15
N ILE A 120 2.51 -10.32 -13.47
CA ILE A 120 3.47 -9.22 -13.41
C ILE A 120 3.38 -8.54 -12.05
N ILE A 121 4.52 -8.32 -11.41
CA ILE A 121 4.64 -7.52 -10.20
C ILE A 121 4.95 -6.08 -10.58
N TRP A 122 4.02 -5.19 -10.28
CA TRP A 122 4.18 -3.76 -10.48
C TRP A 122 4.64 -3.10 -9.20
N ILE A 123 5.70 -2.28 -9.29
CA ILE A 123 6.32 -1.63 -8.14
C ILE A 123 6.41 -0.14 -8.41
N SER A 124 5.61 0.65 -7.71
CA SER A 124 5.72 2.11 -7.73
C SER A 124 6.79 2.57 -6.75
N THR A 125 7.61 3.55 -7.17
CA THR A 125 8.66 4.14 -6.35
C THR A 125 8.47 5.64 -6.22
N TYR A 126 9.02 6.23 -5.17
CA TYR A 126 9.01 7.67 -4.98
C TYR A 126 10.32 8.27 -5.49
N GLY A 127 10.31 8.73 -6.74
CA GLY A 127 11.44 9.40 -7.40
C GLY A 127 12.23 8.56 -8.42
N ASN A 128 11.85 7.29 -8.64
CA ASN A 128 12.48 6.45 -9.66
C ASN A 128 11.46 5.71 -10.55
N GLY A 129 10.27 6.24 -10.71
CA GLY A 129 9.26 5.73 -11.63
C GLY A 129 8.64 4.41 -11.24
N LEU A 130 8.21 3.64 -12.24
CA LEU A 130 7.48 2.39 -12.11
C LEU A 130 8.32 1.23 -12.63
N PHE A 131 8.32 0.13 -11.90
CA PHE A 131 8.91 -1.13 -12.35
C PHE A 131 7.84 -2.17 -12.60
N ALA A 132 8.07 -3.03 -13.58
CA ALA A 132 7.29 -4.23 -13.84
C ALA A 132 8.21 -5.44 -13.88
N TYR A 133 7.97 -6.41 -13.01
CA TYR A 133 8.71 -7.67 -12.98
C TYR A 133 7.82 -8.82 -13.45
N ASP A 134 8.18 -9.40 -14.59
CA ASP A 134 7.54 -10.62 -15.07
C ASP A 134 8.15 -11.83 -14.36
N THR A 135 7.34 -12.49 -13.53
CA THR A 135 7.77 -13.66 -12.76
C THR A 135 8.00 -14.90 -13.64
N THR A 136 7.43 -14.93 -14.84
CA THR A 136 7.52 -16.06 -15.77
C THR A 136 8.78 -15.95 -16.63
N GLU A 137 9.03 -14.76 -17.15
CA GLU A 137 10.20 -14.50 -18.02
C GLU A 137 11.45 -14.10 -17.23
N ASP A 138 11.32 -13.87 -15.93
CA ASP A 138 12.38 -13.36 -15.05
C ASP A 138 12.95 -12.02 -15.55
N LYS A 139 12.08 -11.14 -16.02
CA LYS A 139 12.45 -9.87 -16.64
C LYS A 139 11.94 -8.69 -15.82
N LEU A 140 12.83 -7.77 -15.50
CA LEU A 140 12.51 -6.49 -14.88
C LEU A 140 12.53 -5.38 -15.94
N GLU A 141 11.41 -4.67 -16.06
CA GLU A 141 11.28 -3.47 -16.90
C GLU A 141 11.15 -2.22 -16.03
N HIS A 142 11.63 -1.09 -16.53
CA HIS A 142 11.65 0.18 -15.82
C HIS A 142 11.03 1.29 -16.66
N PHE A 143 10.02 1.95 -16.14
CA PHE A 143 9.26 3.01 -16.82
C PHE A 143 9.50 4.33 -16.09
N LEU A 144 10.02 5.30 -16.82
CA LEU A 144 10.24 6.66 -16.34
C LEU A 144 9.25 7.63 -16.96
N ALA A 145 9.04 8.73 -16.24
CA ALA A 145 8.19 9.81 -16.73
C ALA A 145 8.84 10.54 -17.90
N ASN A 146 7.99 10.89 -18.88
CA ASN A 146 8.36 11.84 -19.93
C ASN A 146 7.25 12.89 -20.06
N ILE A 147 7.52 14.12 -19.66
CA ILE A 147 6.53 15.19 -19.66
C ILE A 147 6.08 15.58 -21.09
N ASN A 148 6.94 15.36 -22.07
CA ASN A 148 6.67 15.69 -23.47
C ASN A 148 5.97 14.57 -24.23
N ASP A 149 5.84 13.40 -23.64
CA ASP A 149 5.23 12.23 -24.27
C ASP A 149 4.13 11.66 -23.35
N GLN A 150 2.89 11.80 -23.80
CA GLN A 150 1.71 11.33 -23.05
C GLN A 150 1.58 9.79 -23.01
N SER A 151 2.37 9.06 -23.78
CA SER A 151 2.43 7.60 -23.72
C SER A 151 3.26 7.07 -22.55
N HIS A 152 3.97 7.96 -21.84
CA HIS A 152 4.74 7.63 -20.63
C HIS A 152 3.92 7.93 -19.35
N ILE A 153 4.38 7.42 -18.21
CA ILE A 153 3.82 7.80 -16.90
C ILE A 153 4.00 9.29 -16.64
N SER A 154 3.13 9.86 -15.81
CA SER A 154 3.07 11.31 -15.60
C SER A 154 4.17 11.87 -14.69
N SER A 155 4.79 11.02 -13.86
CA SER A 155 5.79 11.41 -12.85
C SER A 155 6.61 10.20 -12.43
N ASP A 156 7.86 10.43 -11.99
CA ASP A 156 8.68 9.43 -11.31
C ASP A 156 8.39 9.34 -9.81
N PHE A 157 7.66 10.32 -9.26
CA PHE A 157 7.24 10.34 -7.85
C PHE A 157 5.88 9.69 -7.70
N LEU A 158 5.86 8.36 -7.55
CA LEU A 158 4.65 7.56 -7.51
C LEU A 158 4.28 7.20 -6.07
N LEU A 159 2.97 7.01 -5.82
CA LEU A 159 2.43 6.72 -4.48
C LEU A 159 1.77 5.35 -4.41
N TYR A 160 0.95 5.01 -5.41
CA TYR A 160 0.21 3.75 -5.44
C TYR A 160 0.16 3.17 -6.83
N VAL A 161 0.01 1.85 -6.89
CA VAL A 161 -0.26 1.11 -8.12
C VAL A 161 -1.36 0.09 -7.85
N MET A 162 -2.26 -0.12 -8.81
CA MET A 162 -3.31 -1.15 -8.73
C MET A 162 -3.74 -1.61 -10.12
N GLU A 163 -4.33 -2.81 -10.18
CA GLU A 163 -4.99 -3.35 -11.37
C GLU A 163 -6.50 -3.15 -11.29
N ASP A 164 -7.11 -2.69 -12.40
CA ASP A 164 -8.57 -2.65 -12.54
C ASP A 164 -9.14 -3.99 -13.05
N ARG A 165 -10.48 -4.09 -13.20
CA ARG A 165 -11.14 -5.31 -13.68
C ARG A 165 -10.85 -5.63 -15.15
N ALA A 166 -10.46 -4.64 -15.94
CA ALA A 166 -10.12 -4.80 -17.35
C ALA A 166 -8.63 -5.13 -17.55
N GLY A 167 -7.86 -5.30 -16.48
CA GLY A 167 -6.43 -5.56 -16.52
C GLY A 167 -5.57 -4.30 -16.75
N GLY A 168 -6.17 -3.11 -16.67
CA GLY A 168 -5.44 -1.85 -16.72
C GLY A 168 -4.71 -1.58 -15.41
N ILE A 169 -3.49 -1.08 -15.50
CA ILE A 169 -2.68 -0.72 -14.32
C ILE A 169 -2.80 0.77 -14.07
N TRP A 170 -3.28 1.11 -12.90
CA TRP A 170 -3.44 2.49 -12.44
C TRP A 170 -2.31 2.87 -11.51
N VAL A 171 -1.73 4.03 -11.74
CA VAL A 171 -0.60 4.54 -10.96
C VAL A 171 -0.89 5.96 -10.54
N SER A 172 -0.84 6.23 -9.25
CA SER A 172 -0.97 7.58 -8.72
C SER A 172 0.37 8.24 -8.51
N SER A 173 0.41 9.56 -8.66
CA SER A 173 1.61 10.36 -8.45
C SER A 173 1.43 11.45 -7.40
N GLU A 174 2.54 11.97 -6.87
CA GLU A 174 2.52 13.07 -5.88
C GLU A 174 2.00 14.38 -6.46
N TYR A 175 2.33 14.69 -7.73
CA TYR A 175 2.06 16.02 -8.30
C TYR A 175 1.35 16.00 -9.66
N SER A 176 1.30 14.85 -10.33
CA SER A 176 0.90 14.77 -11.73
C SER A 176 -0.32 13.88 -11.97
N GLY A 177 -1.19 13.74 -10.97
CA GLY A 177 -2.46 13.01 -11.10
C GLY A 177 -2.30 11.50 -11.23
N LEU A 178 -3.02 10.90 -12.17
CA LEU A 178 -3.09 9.48 -12.40
C LEU A 178 -2.61 9.10 -13.79
N SER A 179 -1.92 7.97 -13.88
CA SER A 179 -1.65 7.29 -15.15
C SER A 179 -2.36 5.94 -15.18
N ARG A 180 -3.00 5.61 -16.29
CA ARG A 180 -3.51 4.26 -16.57
C ARG A 180 -2.71 3.64 -17.70
N ILE A 181 -2.13 2.48 -17.44
CA ILE A 181 -1.32 1.73 -18.38
C ILE A 181 -2.17 0.58 -18.93
N SER A 182 -2.35 0.53 -20.25
CA SER A 182 -2.92 -0.63 -20.93
C SER A 182 -1.81 -1.51 -21.43
N VAL A 183 -1.72 -2.72 -20.91
CA VAL A 183 -0.66 -3.68 -21.29
C VAL A 183 -0.93 -4.33 -22.64
N LEU A 184 -2.13 -4.12 -23.21
CA LEU A 184 -2.59 -4.79 -24.45
C LEU A 184 -2.72 -3.86 -25.68
N ASN A 185 -1.93 -2.79 -25.83
CA ASN A 185 -1.80 -1.94 -27.03
C ASN A 185 -2.39 -0.51 -27.00
N GLU A 186 -2.91 -0.02 -25.87
CA GLU A 186 -3.55 1.31 -25.85
C GLU A 186 -2.69 2.42 -25.20
N GLY A 187 -1.50 2.08 -24.67
CA GLY A 187 -0.60 3.06 -24.06
C GLY A 187 -1.05 3.55 -22.68
N THR A 188 -0.62 4.75 -22.32
CA THR A 188 -0.88 5.38 -21.01
C THR A 188 -1.88 6.52 -21.14
N SER A 189 -2.88 6.57 -20.27
CA SER A 189 -3.80 7.71 -20.14
C SER A 189 -3.58 8.45 -18.82
N ARG A 190 -3.56 9.78 -18.87
CA ARG A 190 -3.36 10.64 -17.70
C ARG A 190 -4.68 11.29 -17.27
N ILE A 191 -4.94 11.28 -15.97
CA ILE A 191 -6.11 11.88 -15.36
C ILE A 191 -5.67 12.88 -14.30
N TYR A 192 -6.22 14.07 -14.36
CA TYR A 192 -6.02 15.14 -13.40
C TYR A 192 -7.35 15.44 -12.72
N PRO A 193 -7.61 14.89 -11.51
CA PRO A 193 -8.92 15.03 -10.85
C PRO A 193 -9.30 16.47 -10.49
N GLU A 194 -8.32 17.28 -10.10
CA GLU A 194 -8.55 18.62 -9.57
C GLU A 194 -8.22 19.73 -10.58
N SER A 195 -7.08 19.64 -11.25
CA SER A 195 -6.58 20.68 -12.15
C SER A 195 -5.78 20.07 -13.29
N ARG A 196 -5.89 20.63 -14.49
CA ARG A 196 -5.06 20.25 -15.65
C ARG A 196 -3.70 20.95 -15.67
N GLU A 197 -3.41 21.80 -14.70
CA GLU A 197 -2.09 22.44 -14.57
C GLU A 197 -1.05 21.43 -14.10
N LEU A 198 0.09 21.41 -14.80
CA LEU A 198 1.22 20.56 -14.44
C LEU A 198 1.77 21.01 -13.07
N PHE A 199 2.11 20.04 -12.24
CA PHE A 199 2.63 20.25 -10.88
C PHE A 199 1.67 20.93 -9.90
N ASP A 200 0.37 21.00 -10.20
CA ASP A 200 -0.60 21.45 -9.21
C ASP A 200 -0.71 20.41 -8.08
N ARG A 201 -0.33 20.83 -6.87
CA ARG A 201 -0.39 19.99 -5.65
C ARG A 201 -1.80 19.53 -5.30
N SER A 202 -2.84 20.11 -5.92
CA SER A 202 -4.21 19.61 -5.77
C SER A 202 -4.38 18.21 -6.33
N ASN A 203 -3.59 17.85 -7.34
CA ASN A 203 -3.56 16.50 -7.93
C ASN A 203 -2.72 15.48 -7.14
N THR A 204 -2.30 15.80 -5.93
CA THR A 204 -1.62 14.80 -5.08
C THR A 204 -2.60 13.72 -4.67
N ILE A 205 -2.44 12.53 -5.24
CA ILE A 205 -3.29 11.37 -4.94
C ILE A 205 -2.73 10.64 -3.73
N ARG A 206 -3.52 10.54 -2.67
CA ARG A 206 -3.15 9.88 -1.41
C ARG A 206 -3.76 8.49 -1.26
N MET A 207 -4.83 8.23 -1.98
CA MET A 207 -5.51 6.95 -1.91
C MET A 207 -6.07 6.57 -3.28
N LEU A 208 -5.94 5.31 -3.62
CA LEU A 208 -6.49 4.69 -4.81
C LEU A 208 -7.04 3.32 -4.40
N THR A 209 -8.31 3.06 -4.68
CA THR A 209 -8.92 1.77 -4.38
C THR A 209 -9.95 1.38 -5.42
N LYS A 210 -10.11 0.08 -5.59
CA LYS A 210 -11.14 -0.52 -6.43
C LYS A 210 -12.28 -0.98 -5.54
N MET A 211 -13.47 -0.55 -5.87
CA MET A 211 -14.69 -0.93 -5.17
C MET A 211 -15.27 -2.26 -5.70
N PRO A 212 -16.14 -2.92 -4.95
CA PRO A 212 -16.75 -4.19 -5.36
C PRO A 212 -17.51 -4.12 -6.70
N ASP A 213 -18.11 -2.97 -7.01
CA ASP A 213 -18.79 -2.72 -8.30
C ASP A 213 -17.84 -2.51 -9.48
N GLY A 214 -16.51 -2.35 -9.20
CA GLY A 214 -15.46 -2.17 -10.17
C GLY A 214 -15.04 -0.74 -10.40
N ASP A 215 -15.68 0.21 -9.77
CA ASP A 215 -15.31 1.60 -9.82
C ASP A 215 -13.98 1.86 -9.11
N ILE A 216 -13.25 2.85 -9.60
CA ILE A 216 -11.98 3.29 -9.03
C ILE A 216 -12.24 4.55 -8.22
N TRP A 217 -11.94 4.49 -6.95
CA TRP A 217 -12.08 5.61 -6.04
C TRP A 217 -10.73 6.24 -5.72
N VAL A 218 -10.68 7.56 -5.80
CA VAL A 218 -9.45 8.35 -5.72
C VAL A 218 -9.61 9.41 -4.65
N GLY A 219 -8.76 9.35 -3.63
CA GLY A 219 -8.70 10.34 -2.56
C GLY A 219 -7.48 11.25 -2.70
N THR A 220 -7.70 12.58 -2.64
CA THR A 220 -6.64 13.57 -2.79
C THR A 220 -6.14 14.12 -1.46
N ARG A 221 -4.95 14.76 -1.50
CA ARG A 221 -4.37 15.48 -0.36
C ARG A 221 -5.23 16.66 0.11
N LYS A 222 -5.95 17.29 -0.78
CA LYS A 222 -6.87 18.40 -0.43
C LYS A 222 -8.22 17.92 0.10
N GLY A 223 -8.48 16.60 0.08
CA GLY A 223 -9.72 16.01 0.58
C GLY A 223 -10.80 15.85 -0.47
N GLY A 224 -10.45 15.97 -1.75
CA GLY A 224 -11.35 15.62 -2.85
C GLY A 224 -11.47 14.11 -2.98
N LEU A 225 -12.69 13.63 -3.17
CA LEU A 225 -13.04 12.24 -3.46
C LEU A 225 -13.65 12.16 -4.85
N TYR A 226 -13.03 11.35 -5.71
CA TYR A 226 -13.41 11.17 -7.10
C TYR A 226 -13.66 9.71 -7.41
N THR A 227 -14.58 9.45 -8.34
CA THR A 227 -14.91 8.10 -8.77
C THR A 227 -14.84 8.02 -10.29
N PHE A 228 -14.20 6.98 -10.80
CA PHE A 228 -14.05 6.69 -12.21
C PHE A 228 -14.53 5.28 -12.52
N ASP A 229 -15.16 5.11 -13.68
CA ASP A 229 -15.40 3.78 -14.24
C ASP A 229 -14.12 3.20 -14.90
N SER A 230 -14.19 1.96 -15.39
CA SER A 230 -13.07 1.29 -16.08
C SER A 230 -12.65 1.98 -17.38
N ASN A 231 -13.49 2.87 -17.94
CA ASN A 231 -13.22 3.64 -19.15
C ASN A 231 -12.74 5.07 -18.87
N LEU A 232 -12.40 5.36 -17.59
CA LEU A 232 -11.93 6.68 -17.15
C LEU A 232 -12.99 7.78 -17.12
N HIS A 233 -14.27 7.44 -17.27
CA HIS A 233 -15.33 8.44 -17.13
C HIS A 233 -15.54 8.74 -15.65
N SER A 234 -15.52 10.03 -15.30
CA SER A 234 -15.85 10.46 -13.95
C SER A 234 -17.34 10.21 -13.69
N LYS A 235 -17.63 9.46 -12.62
CA LYS A 235 -18.99 9.08 -12.25
C LYS A 235 -19.62 9.98 -11.20
N MET A 236 -18.81 10.57 -10.34
CA MET A 236 -19.31 11.18 -9.13
C MET A 236 -18.98 12.66 -8.99
N THR A 237 -19.94 13.40 -8.50
CA THR A 237 -19.76 14.76 -8.01
C THR A 237 -18.84 14.75 -6.79
N ASN A 238 -17.86 15.58 -6.87
CA ASN A 238 -16.79 15.78 -5.90
C ASN A 238 -17.34 15.96 -4.47
N GLN A 239 -16.99 15.04 -3.59
CA GLN A 239 -17.12 15.26 -2.15
C GLN A 239 -15.82 15.81 -1.61
N TYR A 240 -15.87 16.88 -0.81
CA TYR A 240 -14.70 17.45 -0.15
C TYR A 240 -14.75 17.22 1.36
N PHE A 241 -13.69 16.62 1.88
CA PHE A 241 -13.56 16.26 3.29
C PHE A 241 -12.73 17.26 4.11
N HIS A 242 -12.19 18.30 3.47
CA HIS A 242 -11.33 19.33 4.06
C HIS A 242 -10.10 18.75 4.81
N SER A 243 -9.70 17.53 4.47
CA SER A 243 -8.57 16.83 5.05
C SER A 243 -8.09 15.75 4.09
N ASN A 244 -6.80 15.42 4.14
CA ASN A 244 -6.23 14.36 3.29
C ASN A 244 -7.00 13.06 3.47
N ILE A 245 -7.40 12.43 2.37
CA ILE A 245 -8.04 11.10 2.38
C ILE A 245 -6.95 10.05 2.22
N TYR A 246 -6.81 9.17 3.21
CA TYR A 246 -5.80 8.12 3.22
C TYR A 246 -6.37 6.71 3.04
N ALA A 247 -7.63 6.51 3.37
CA ALA A 247 -8.23 5.19 3.22
C ALA A 247 -9.72 5.30 2.89
N ILE A 248 -10.20 4.39 2.05
CA ILE A 248 -11.63 4.23 1.74
C ILE A 248 -11.92 2.73 1.71
N ALA A 249 -13.06 2.37 2.27
CA ALA A 249 -13.59 1.01 2.21
C ALA A 249 -15.11 1.04 2.22
N GLU A 250 -15.72 -0.01 1.73
CA GLU A 250 -17.17 -0.24 1.80
C GLU A 250 -17.46 -1.44 2.71
N ASP A 251 -18.41 -1.29 3.62
CA ASP A 251 -18.88 -2.40 4.44
C ASP A 251 -19.93 -3.25 3.70
N ASN A 252 -20.39 -4.33 4.32
CA ASN A 252 -21.38 -5.23 3.71
C ASN A 252 -22.77 -4.65 3.53
N ARG A 253 -23.01 -3.49 4.13
CA ARG A 253 -24.28 -2.77 4.02
C ARG A 253 -24.21 -1.69 2.94
N GLY A 254 -23.11 -1.62 2.18
CA GLY A 254 -22.86 -0.58 1.20
C GLY A 254 -22.51 0.77 1.82
N LYS A 255 -22.18 0.81 3.12
CA LYS A 255 -21.84 2.05 3.80
C LYS A 255 -20.37 2.38 3.57
N MET A 256 -20.10 3.58 3.13
CA MET A 256 -18.74 4.05 2.86
C MET A 256 -18.03 4.47 4.15
N TRP A 257 -16.79 4.05 4.26
CA TRP A 257 -15.85 4.39 5.33
C TRP A 257 -14.72 5.22 4.73
N VAL A 258 -14.44 6.40 5.27
CA VAL A 258 -13.39 7.31 4.77
C VAL A 258 -12.47 7.70 5.92
N GLY A 259 -11.23 7.24 5.85
CA GLY A 259 -10.18 7.59 6.78
C GLY A 259 -9.43 8.85 6.35
N THR A 260 -9.25 9.77 7.28
CA THR A 260 -8.62 11.08 7.01
C THR A 260 -7.43 11.34 7.92
N ARG A 261 -6.58 12.30 7.52
CA ARG A 261 -5.50 12.79 8.36
C ARG A 261 -6.01 13.93 9.24
N GLY A 262 -6.16 13.65 10.52
CA GLY A 262 -6.49 14.64 11.55
C GLY A 262 -7.98 14.86 11.82
N ASN A 263 -8.90 14.44 10.92
CA ASN A 263 -10.34 14.60 11.12
C ASN A 263 -11.04 13.30 11.59
N GLY A 264 -10.29 12.20 11.73
CA GLY A 264 -10.86 10.92 12.14
C GLY A 264 -11.42 10.12 10.96
N LEU A 265 -12.45 9.34 11.24
CA LEU A 265 -13.12 8.42 10.33
C LEU A 265 -14.55 8.90 10.07
N LYS A 266 -14.94 9.00 8.79
CA LYS A 266 -16.35 9.17 8.40
C LYS A 266 -16.95 7.84 7.99
N ILE A 267 -18.11 7.48 8.54
CA ILE A 267 -18.89 6.28 8.19
C ILE A 267 -20.28 6.72 7.74
N GLY A 268 -20.54 6.65 6.44
CA GLY A 268 -21.73 7.26 5.86
C GLY A 268 -21.72 8.76 6.13
N GLU A 269 -22.70 9.28 6.90
CA GLU A 269 -22.76 10.70 7.24
C GLU A 269 -22.17 11.05 8.62
N GLU A 270 -21.79 10.07 9.42
CA GLU A 270 -21.33 10.26 10.79
C GLU A 270 -19.80 10.30 10.89
N TRP A 271 -19.28 11.19 11.77
CA TRP A 271 -17.88 11.31 12.07
C TRP A 271 -17.52 10.64 13.40
N TYR A 272 -16.50 9.81 13.37
CA TYR A 272 -15.89 9.18 14.55
C TYR A 272 -14.50 9.78 14.76
N ARG A 273 -14.23 10.20 16.00
CA ARG A 273 -12.98 10.86 16.37
C ARG A 273 -12.41 10.27 17.66
N ASN A 274 -11.12 10.52 17.87
CA ASN A 274 -10.48 10.23 19.15
C ASN A 274 -11.10 11.10 20.23
N ASP A 275 -11.43 10.47 21.35
CA ASP A 275 -11.82 11.09 22.62
C ASP A 275 -11.03 10.42 23.74
N ILE A 276 -10.09 11.15 24.32
CA ILE A 276 -9.19 10.63 25.35
C ILE A 276 -9.94 10.15 26.61
N SER A 277 -11.15 10.67 26.82
CA SER A 277 -12.03 10.26 27.95
C SER A 277 -12.83 8.98 27.66
N ASN A 278 -12.89 8.56 26.38
CA ASN A 278 -13.66 7.41 25.94
C ASN A 278 -12.75 6.33 25.33
N PRO A 279 -12.42 5.26 26.06
CA PRO A 279 -11.54 4.20 25.58
C PRO A 279 -12.14 3.37 24.41
N ALA A 280 -13.42 3.56 24.09
CA ALA A 280 -14.08 2.94 22.95
C ALA A 280 -14.04 3.83 21.69
N SER A 281 -13.48 5.02 21.77
CA SER A 281 -13.27 5.91 20.62
C SER A 281 -12.10 5.47 19.74
N LEU A 282 -11.85 6.17 18.63
CA LEU A 282 -10.65 5.95 17.80
C LEU A 282 -9.39 6.20 18.63
N ALA A 283 -8.34 5.41 18.39
CA ALA A 283 -7.05 5.58 19.05
C ALA A 283 -6.37 6.90 18.64
N ASP A 284 -6.54 7.35 17.39
CA ASP A 284 -6.06 8.63 16.87
C ASP A 284 -6.98 9.15 15.78
N ASN A 285 -6.94 10.48 15.51
CA ASN A 285 -7.69 11.11 14.41
C ASN A 285 -7.00 10.99 13.06
N ASN A 286 -5.79 10.48 13.00
CA ASN A 286 -5.11 10.10 11.77
C ASN A 286 -5.45 8.66 11.43
N VAL A 287 -6.34 8.46 10.45
CA VAL A 287 -6.72 7.12 9.98
C VAL A 287 -6.02 6.87 8.65
N PHE A 288 -5.00 6.01 8.68
CA PHE A 288 -4.13 5.74 7.53
C PHE A 288 -4.58 4.53 6.71
N SER A 289 -5.27 3.58 7.33
CA SER A 289 -5.71 2.37 6.64
C SER A 289 -7.05 1.86 7.13
N LEU A 290 -7.79 1.24 6.21
CA LEU A 290 -9.03 0.52 6.47
C LEU A 290 -8.93 -0.85 5.80
N TYR A 291 -9.26 -1.89 6.53
CA TYR A 291 -9.25 -3.25 6.01
C TYR A 291 -10.48 -4.02 6.46
N LYS A 292 -11.23 -4.58 5.50
CA LYS A 292 -12.35 -5.47 5.76
C LYS A 292 -11.87 -6.92 5.68
N ASP A 293 -11.98 -7.64 6.78
CA ASP A 293 -11.57 -9.04 6.82
C ASP A 293 -12.66 -9.99 6.28
N ARG A 294 -12.30 -11.27 6.14
CA ARG A 294 -13.22 -12.32 5.63
C ARG A 294 -14.44 -12.60 6.53
N LYS A 295 -14.46 -12.02 7.75
CA LYS A 295 -15.58 -12.12 8.71
C LYS A 295 -16.35 -10.81 8.77
N ASP A 296 -16.18 -9.94 7.77
CA ASP A 296 -16.84 -8.64 7.63
C ASP A 296 -16.56 -7.65 8.77
N ARG A 297 -15.42 -7.81 9.44
CA ARG A 297 -14.96 -6.84 10.43
C ARG A 297 -14.10 -5.80 9.74
N MET A 298 -14.34 -4.53 10.11
CA MET A 298 -13.52 -3.41 9.66
C MET A 298 -12.38 -3.19 10.66
N TRP A 299 -11.16 -3.23 10.14
CA TRP A 299 -9.95 -2.89 10.89
C TRP A 299 -9.55 -1.48 10.52
N ILE A 300 -9.18 -0.70 11.53
CA ILE A 300 -8.82 0.71 11.40
C ILE A 300 -7.38 0.84 11.88
N GLY A 301 -6.49 1.30 10.99
CA GLY A 301 -5.11 1.64 11.33
C GLY A 301 -4.98 3.16 11.49
N THR A 302 -4.47 3.56 12.66
CA THR A 302 -4.25 4.96 13.03
C THR A 302 -2.82 5.21 13.40
#